data_5b31374a1228b8ae25b5f25d5d5a4a52
#
_entry.id   5b31374a1228b8ae25b5f25d5d5a4a52
#
_cell.length_a   1.000
_cell.length_b   1.000
_cell.length_c   1.000
_cell.angle_alpha   90.00
_cell.angle_beta   90.00
_cell.angle_gamma   90.00
#
_symmetry.space_group_name_H-M   'P 1'
#
loop_
_entity.id
_entity.type
_entity.pdbx_description
1 polymer ?
#
loop_
_entity_poly.entity_id
_entity_poly.type
_entity_poly.pdbx_seq_one_letter_code
_entity_poly.pdbx_strand_id
1 'polypeptide(L)'
;MGRQASLTLDCSLFSGSIADIITAFNQIGWGYQGDIKEYLPLHDDDMFDYRADSISVGELLELINEKQACGELCGVVLYDQDSDRGIHLLAKDTKEITLNLMINRKTICGGFTDISWYIEHIAAGLEETGCIVQSLEYDEFI
;
A
#
# COMPACT_ATOMS: atom_id res chain seq x y z
N MET A 1 15.26 -18.33 7.73
CA MET A 1 13.91 -17.77 7.80
C MET A 1 13.97 -16.27 7.97
N GLY A 2 13.30 -15.52 7.10
CA GLY A 2 13.30 -14.07 7.16
C GLY A 2 12.29 -13.52 8.16
N ARG A 3 12.49 -12.27 8.55
CA ARG A 3 11.50 -11.54 9.34
C ARG A 3 10.42 -10.99 8.41
N GLN A 4 9.22 -10.83 8.93
CA GLN A 4 8.11 -10.18 8.25
C GLN A 4 7.72 -8.93 9.00
N ALA A 5 7.34 -7.89 8.29
CA ALA A 5 6.96 -6.62 8.90
C ALA A 5 5.79 -5.99 8.18
N SER A 6 4.93 -5.32 8.93
CA SER A 6 3.81 -4.58 8.38
C SER A 6 3.56 -3.29 9.14
N LEU A 7 2.96 -2.33 8.43
CA LEU A 7 2.41 -1.11 9.01
C LEU A 7 0.91 -1.11 8.76
N THR A 8 0.13 -0.76 9.76
CA THR A 8 -1.31 -0.56 9.61
C THR A 8 -1.63 0.88 9.92
N LEU A 9 -2.26 1.56 8.96
CA LEU A 9 -2.59 2.98 9.04
C LEU A 9 -4.08 3.17 9.16
N ASP A 10 -4.50 4.10 10.01
CA ASP A 10 -5.87 4.62 10.04
C ASP A 10 -5.87 5.97 9.34
N CYS A 11 -6.46 6.02 8.15
CA CYS A 11 -6.60 7.25 7.36
C CYS A 11 -8.07 7.68 7.27
N SER A 12 -8.91 7.31 8.22
CA SER A 12 -10.37 7.55 8.16
C SER A 12 -10.75 9.04 8.29
N LEU A 13 -9.83 9.89 8.74
CA LEU A 13 -10.06 11.34 8.73
C LEU A 13 -9.94 11.93 7.33
N PHE A 14 -9.32 11.22 6.41
CA PHE A 14 -9.24 11.63 5.01
C PHE A 14 -10.60 11.37 4.35
N SER A 15 -11.14 12.36 3.67
CA SER A 15 -12.50 12.29 3.07
C SER A 15 -12.55 11.49 1.77
N GLY A 16 -11.43 10.96 1.31
CA GLY A 16 -11.35 10.19 0.06
C GLY A 16 -11.58 8.70 0.24
N SER A 17 -11.53 8.00 -0.88
CA SER A 17 -11.64 6.53 -0.97
C SER A 17 -10.26 5.87 -0.90
N ILE A 18 -10.24 4.53 -0.93
CA ILE A 18 -8.96 3.77 -1.07
C ILE A 18 -8.24 4.20 -2.35
N ALA A 19 -8.97 4.40 -3.46
CA ALA A 19 -8.37 4.88 -4.71
C ALA A 19 -7.68 6.23 -4.53
N ASP A 20 -8.29 7.13 -3.76
CA ASP A 20 -7.70 8.44 -3.46
C ASP A 20 -6.45 8.30 -2.61
N ILE A 21 -6.42 7.35 -1.69
CA ILE A 21 -5.22 7.06 -0.89
C ILE A 21 -4.10 6.51 -1.77
N ILE A 22 -4.42 5.60 -2.69
CA ILE A 22 -3.43 5.09 -3.66
C ILE A 22 -2.88 6.26 -4.49
N THR A 23 -3.74 7.17 -4.92
CA THR A 23 -3.32 8.38 -5.63
C THR A 23 -2.35 9.22 -4.77
N ALA A 24 -2.63 9.36 -3.49
CA ALA A 24 -1.73 10.06 -2.57
C ALA A 24 -0.36 9.35 -2.48
N PHE A 25 -0.34 8.03 -2.42
CA PHE A 25 0.91 7.26 -2.49
C PHE A 25 1.67 7.53 -3.78
N ASN A 26 0.96 7.57 -4.92
CA ASN A 26 1.58 7.87 -6.20
C ASN A 26 2.21 9.28 -6.21
N GLN A 27 1.57 10.23 -5.55
CA GLN A 27 2.07 11.61 -5.46
C GLN A 27 3.36 11.73 -4.66
N ILE A 28 3.59 10.84 -3.72
CA ILE A 28 4.80 10.86 -2.88
C ILE A 28 5.89 9.89 -3.36
N GLY A 29 5.75 9.36 -4.57
CA GLY A 29 6.79 8.56 -5.20
C GLY A 29 6.62 7.06 -5.10
N TRP A 30 5.46 6.56 -4.65
CA TRP A 30 5.15 5.13 -4.65
C TRP A 30 4.28 4.82 -5.86
N GLY A 31 4.81 4.07 -6.80
CA GLY A 31 4.14 3.78 -8.07
C GLY A 31 4.35 2.36 -8.53
N TYR A 32 4.51 2.19 -9.84
CA TYR A 32 4.46 0.87 -10.47
C TYR A 32 5.77 0.57 -11.20
N GLN A 33 5.97 -0.71 -11.55
CA GLN A 33 7.13 -1.10 -12.36
C GLN A 33 6.79 -0.90 -13.83
N GLY A 34 7.16 0.26 -14.37
CA GLY A 34 6.85 0.62 -15.77
C GLY A 34 5.33 0.63 -15.97
N ASP A 35 4.88 -0.07 -17.00
CA ASP A 35 3.46 -0.14 -17.35
C ASP A 35 2.69 -1.23 -16.59
N ILE A 36 3.39 -2.06 -15.81
CA ILE A 36 2.77 -3.23 -15.17
C ILE A 36 2.20 -2.84 -13.81
N LYS A 37 0.91 -3.14 -13.60
CA LYS A 37 0.23 -3.01 -12.32
C LYS A 37 -0.01 -4.38 -11.74
N GLU A 38 0.31 -4.56 -10.47
CA GLU A 38 0.06 -5.80 -9.74
C GLU A 38 -1.04 -5.52 -8.72
N TYR A 39 -2.14 -6.25 -8.83
CA TYR A 39 -3.34 -5.94 -8.06
C TYR A 39 -4.22 -7.17 -7.86
N LEU A 40 -5.11 -7.12 -6.87
CA LEU A 40 -6.13 -8.15 -6.67
C LEU A 40 -7.33 -7.83 -7.58
N PRO A 41 -7.75 -8.78 -8.44
CA PRO A 41 -8.87 -8.54 -9.36
C PRO A 41 -10.22 -8.49 -8.64
N LEU A 42 -11.26 -8.06 -9.37
CA LEU A 42 -12.63 -8.16 -8.89
C LEU A 42 -12.97 -9.62 -8.63
N HIS A 43 -13.73 -9.85 -7.56
CA HIS A 43 -14.23 -11.18 -7.17
C HIS A 43 -13.10 -12.17 -6.86
N ASP A 44 -12.04 -11.68 -6.22
CA ASP A 44 -10.90 -12.52 -5.83
C ASP A 44 -11.24 -13.57 -4.75
N ASP A 45 -12.35 -13.39 -4.04
CA ASP A 45 -12.82 -14.29 -2.96
C ASP A 45 -11.75 -14.55 -1.90
N ASP A 46 -10.92 -13.54 -1.60
CA ASP A 46 -9.82 -13.59 -0.64
C ASP A 46 -8.76 -14.67 -0.95
N MET A 47 -8.65 -15.07 -2.20
CA MET A 47 -7.64 -16.04 -2.63
C MET A 47 -6.25 -15.42 -2.78
N PHE A 48 -6.15 -14.09 -2.73
CA PHE A 48 -4.88 -13.35 -2.91
C PHE A 48 -4.18 -13.67 -4.22
N ASP A 49 -4.98 -13.86 -5.27
CA ASP A 49 -4.50 -14.23 -6.60
C ASP A 49 -4.21 -12.96 -7.41
N TYR A 50 -3.04 -12.35 -7.15
CA TYR A 50 -2.64 -11.11 -7.79
C TYR A 50 -2.52 -11.28 -9.30
N ARG A 51 -2.98 -10.28 -10.03
CA ARG A 51 -2.74 -10.13 -11.47
C ARG A 51 -1.64 -9.11 -11.70
N ALA A 52 -0.89 -9.33 -12.78
CA ALA A 52 0.13 -8.39 -13.25
C ALA A 52 -0.15 -8.12 -14.73
N ASP A 53 -0.63 -6.93 -15.04
CA ASP A 53 -0.90 -6.58 -16.43
C ASP A 53 -0.76 -5.06 -16.67
N SER A 54 -0.93 -4.66 -17.94
CA SER A 54 -0.62 -3.30 -18.37
C SER A 54 -1.83 -2.37 -18.38
N ILE A 55 -2.81 -2.59 -17.52
CA ILE A 55 -3.94 -1.66 -17.41
C ILE A 55 -3.46 -0.26 -17.03
N SER A 56 -4.23 0.75 -17.41
CA SER A 56 -3.91 2.13 -17.06
C SER A 56 -4.13 2.39 -15.57
N VAL A 57 -3.54 3.47 -15.05
CA VAL A 57 -3.80 3.90 -13.67
C VAL A 57 -5.30 4.19 -13.49
N GLY A 58 -5.93 4.83 -14.47
CA GLY A 58 -7.38 5.10 -14.40
C GLY A 58 -8.21 3.84 -14.29
N GLU A 59 -7.90 2.82 -15.08
CA GLU A 59 -8.58 1.52 -15.01
C GLU A 59 -8.36 0.84 -13.67
N LEU A 60 -7.14 0.90 -13.13
CA LEU A 60 -6.84 0.35 -11.81
C LEU A 60 -7.68 1.03 -10.73
N LEU A 61 -7.72 2.37 -10.75
CA LEU A 61 -8.47 3.12 -9.73
C LEU A 61 -9.98 2.89 -9.82
N GLU A 62 -10.52 2.72 -11.04
CA GLU A 62 -11.93 2.34 -11.22
C GLU A 62 -12.21 0.96 -10.61
N LEU A 63 -11.32 0.01 -10.84
CA LEU A 63 -11.44 -1.34 -10.29
C LEU A 63 -11.40 -1.30 -8.75
N ILE A 64 -10.49 -0.52 -8.18
CA ILE A 64 -10.39 -0.34 -6.73
C ILE A 64 -11.69 0.25 -6.16
N ASN A 65 -12.26 1.26 -6.83
CA ASN A 65 -13.54 1.85 -6.42
C ASN A 65 -14.68 0.83 -6.44
N GLU A 66 -14.76 0.00 -7.47
CA GLU A 66 -15.77 -1.05 -7.55
C GLU A 66 -15.61 -2.07 -6.42
N LYS A 67 -14.38 -2.49 -6.14
CA LYS A 67 -14.10 -3.43 -5.06
C LYS A 67 -14.51 -2.84 -3.71
N GLN A 68 -14.16 -1.59 -3.46
CA GLN A 68 -14.52 -0.93 -2.20
C GLN A 68 -16.05 -0.84 -2.07
N ALA A 69 -16.75 -0.49 -3.14
CA ALA A 69 -18.22 -0.40 -3.13
C ALA A 69 -18.88 -1.76 -2.84
N CYS A 70 -18.24 -2.85 -3.24
CA CYS A 70 -18.73 -4.21 -3.00
C CYS A 70 -18.25 -4.81 -1.68
N GLY A 71 -17.47 -4.09 -0.89
CA GLY A 71 -16.89 -4.59 0.36
C GLY A 71 -15.77 -5.62 0.15
N GLU A 72 -15.17 -5.65 -1.02
CA GLU A 72 -14.07 -6.56 -1.32
C GLU A 72 -12.73 -5.99 -0.86
N LEU A 73 -11.81 -6.88 -0.53
CA LEU A 73 -10.44 -6.49 -0.19
C LEU A 73 -9.73 -5.93 -1.42
N CYS A 74 -9.28 -4.69 -1.32
CA CYS A 74 -8.43 -4.07 -2.34
C CYS A 74 -6.98 -4.40 -2.07
N GLY A 75 -6.23 -4.75 -3.10
CA GLY A 75 -4.80 -5.01 -2.99
C GLY A 75 -4.06 -4.48 -4.19
N VAL A 76 -2.93 -3.80 -3.93
CA VAL A 76 -2.07 -3.28 -4.99
C VAL A 76 -0.63 -3.31 -4.50
N VAL A 77 0.29 -3.60 -5.41
CA VAL A 77 1.72 -3.54 -5.13
C VAL A 77 2.25 -2.19 -5.58
N LEU A 78 2.90 -1.48 -4.68
CA LEU A 78 3.48 -0.17 -4.96
C LEU A 78 4.98 -0.22 -4.72
N TYR A 79 5.74 0.44 -5.58
CA TYR A 79 7.19 0.49 -5.52
C TYR A 79 7.66 1.92 -5.31
N ASP A 80 8.64 2.08 -4.41
CA ASP A 80 9.31 3.36 -4.24
C ASP A 80 10.12 3.66 -5.51
N GLN A 81 9.83 4.76 -6.18
CA GLN A 81 10.45 5.11 -7.47
C GLN A 81 11.92 5.50 -7.34
N ASP A 82 12.38 5.80 -6.13
CA ASP A 82 13.79 6.16 -5.86
C ASP A 82 14.63 4.97 -5.38
N SER A 83 14.02 3.78 -5.25
CA SER A 83 14.72 2.58 -4.83
C SER A 83 14.02 1.36 -5.45
N ASP A 84 14.47 0.16 -5.06
CA ASP A 84 13.84 -1.09 -5.49
C ASP A 84 12.92 -1.67 -4.41
N ARG A 85 12.56 -0.86 -3.41
CA ARG A 85 11.68 -1.29 -2.32
C ARG A 85 10.23 -1.21 -2.75
N GLY A 86 9.43 -2.14 -2.23
CA GLY A 86 8.01 -2.17 -2.54
C GLY A 86 7.19 -2.62 -1.34
N ILE A 87 5.90 -2.37 -1.45
CA ILE A 87 4.92 -2.73 -0.43
C ILE A 87 3.70 -3.37 -1.09
N HIS A 88 3.03 -4.25 -0.33
CA HIS A 88 1.69 -4.71 -0.68
C HIS A 88 0.69 -3.93 0.17
N LEU A 89 -0.13 -3.09 -0.45
CA LEU A 89 -1.19 -2.35 0.21
C LEU A 89 -2.48 -3.16 0.16
N LEU A 90 -3.06 -3.42 1.32
CA LEU A 90 -4.31 -4.17 1.46
C LEU A 90 -5.29 -3.36 2.29
N ALA A 91 -6.52 -3.19 1.81
CA ALA A 91 -7.55 -2.44 2.53
C ALA A 91 -8.95 -2.78 2.03
N LYS A 92 -9.91 -2.80 2.95
CA LYS A 92 -11.36 -2.81 2.64
C LYS A 92 -11.98 -1.43 2.79
N ASP A 93 -11.37 -0.61 3.63
CA ASP A 93 -11.80 0.77 3.90
C ASP A 93 -10.57 1.63 4.26
N THR A 94 -10.79 2.87 4.60
CA THR A 94 -9.70 3.81 4.92
C THR A 94 -9.30 3.80 6.38
N LYS A 95 -10.01 3.04 7.21
CA LYS A 95 -9.72 2.95 8.65
C LYS A 95 -8.60 1.97 8.94
N GLU A 96 -8.45 0.93 8.12
CA GLU A 96 -7.42 -0.09 8.32
C GLU A 96 -6.74 -0.39 6.99
N ILE A 97 -5.61 0.25 6.78
CA ILE A 97 -4.79 0.07 5.58
C ILE A 97 -3.53 -0.65 6.01
N THR A 98 -3.35 -1.88 5.55
CA THR A 98 -2.19 -2.69 5.89
C THR A 98 -1.16 -2.61 4.77
N LEU A 99 0.07 -2.29 5.13
CA LEU A 99 1.21 -2.25 4.22
C LEU A 99 2.16 -3.37 4.62
N ASN A 100 2.24 -4.41 3.80
CA ASN A 100 3.20 -5.48 4.01
C ASN A 100 4.53 -5.08 3.37
N LEU A 101 5.58 -5.01 4.17
CA LEU A 101 6.90 -4.51 3.76
C LEU A 101 7.74 -5.66 3.22
N MET A 102 7.27 -6.27 2.13
CA MET A 102 7.78 -7.56 1.65
C MET A 102 8.89 -7.46 0.62
N ILE A 103 8.97 -6.35 -0.12
CA ILE A 103 9.86 -6.24 -1.27
C ILE A 103 11.07 -5.39 -0.88
N ASN A 104 12.24 -6.03 -0.83
CA ASN A 104 13.51 -5.39 -0.45
C ASN A 104 13.36 -4.53 0.80
N ARG A 105 12.83 -5.14 1.86
CA ARG A 105 12.54 -4.44 3.11
C ARG A 105 13.81 -3.71 3.62
N LYS A 106 13.66 -2.43 3.91
CA LYS A 106 14.75 -1.61 4.47
C LYS A 106 15.05 -2.08 5.87
N THR A 107 16.29 -2.46 6.13
CA THR A 107 16.68 -3.04 7.42
C THR A 107 17.82 -2.27 8.07
N ILE A 108 17.91 -2.43 9.37
CA ILE A 108 19.06 -2.04 10.19
C ILE A 108 19.77 -3.31 10.68
N CYS A 109 20.63 -3.22 11.66
CA CYS A 109 21.39 -4.38 12.13
C CYS A 109 20.47 -5.51 12.63
N GLY A 110 20.90 -6.75 12.47
CA GLY A 110 20.14 -7.93 12.90
C GLY A 110 18.94 -8.25 12.03
N GLY A 111 18.79 -7.60 10.88
CA GLY A 111 17.67 -7.83 9.96
C GLY A 111 16.36 -7.18 10.39
N PHE A 112 16.36 -6.40 11.45
CA PHE A 112 15.19 -5.64 11.88
C PHE A 112 14.85 -4.54 10.89
N THR A 113 13.57 -4.24 10.76
CA THR A 113 13.09 -3.21 9.84
C THR A 113 13.53 -1.81 10.29
N ASP A 114 13.98 -1.01 9.34
CA ASP A 114 14.22 0.41 9.55
C ASP A 114 12.89 1.16 9.50
N ILE A 115 12.16 1.14 10.59
CA ILE A 115 10.81 1.72 10.66
C ILE A 115 10.83 3.24 10.43
N SER A 116 11.89 3.92 10.84
CA SER A 116 12.04 5.36 10.62
C SER A 116 11.99 5.71 9.13
N TRP A 117 12.64 4.91 8.31
CA TRP A 117 12.64 5.11 6.87
C TRP A 117 11.22 5.07 6.30
N TYR A 118 10.42 4.06 6.73
CA TYR A 118 9.05 3.91 6.26
C TYR A 118 8.14 5.04 6.76
N ILE A 119 8.32 5.47 8.00
CA ILE A 119 7.55 6.61 8.53
C ILE A 119 7.85 7.86 7.70
N GLU A 120 9.12 8.13 7.42
CA GLU A 120 9.53 9.30 6.64
C GLU A 120 9.03 9.24 5.20
N HIS A 121 9.11 8.06 4.57
CA HIS A 121 8.79 7.90 3.15
C HIS A 121 7.32 7.58 2.87
N ILE A 122 6.54 7.25 3.88
CA ILE A 122 5.11 6.95 3.73
C ILE A 122 4.27 7.90 4.56
N ALA A 123 4.27 7.73 5.90
CA ALA A 123 3.32 8.45 6.76
C ALA A 123 3.50 9.96 6.68
N ALA A 124 4.72 10.46 6.81
CA ALA A 124 4.99 11.90 6.73
C ALA A 124 4.64 12.46 5.35
N GLY A 125 4.96 11.71 4.29
CA GLY A 125 4.62 12.11 2.92
C GLY A 125 3.12 12.18 2.69
N LEU A 126 2.37 11.19 3.17
CA LEU A 126 0.91 11.17 3.04
C LEU A 126 0.28 12.41 3.68
N GLU A 127 0.75 12.81 4.85
CA GLU A 127 0.23 14.00 5.51
C GLU A 127 0.48 15.27 4.70
N GLU A 128 1.55 15.34 3.95
CA GLU A 128 1.81 16.46 3.04
C GLU A 128 0.78 16.54 1.91
N THR A 129 0.18 15.42 1.52
CA THR A 129 -0.89 15.39 0.51
C THR A 129 -2.28 15.68 1.08
N GLY A 130 -2.40 15.87 2.39
CA GLY A 130 -3.67 16.05 3.08
C GLY A 130 -4.28 14.74 3.59
N CYS A 131 -3.62 13.61 3.37
CA CYS A 131 -4.06 12.31 3.87
C CYS A 131 -3.48 12.09 5.27
N ILE A 132 -4.24 12.48 6.29
CA ILE A 132 -3.79 12.40 7.68
C ILE A 132 -3.77 10.95 8.16
N VAL A 133 -2.64 10.54 8.71
CA VAL A 133 -2.49 9.24 9.35
C VAL A 133 -2.84 9.40 10.83
N GLN A 134 -4.07 9.03 11.18
CA GLN A 134 -4.59 9.21 12.54
C GLN A 134 -3.91 8.27 13.54
N SER A 135 -3.63 7.04 13.14
CA SER A 135 -2.86 6.11 13.93
C SER A 135 -2.00 5.23 13.03
N LEU A 136 -0.92 4.72 13.60
CA LEU A 136 0.02 3.85 12.92
C LEU A 136 0.41 2.73 13.87
N GLU A 137 0.23 1.48 13.42
CA GLU A 137 0.66 0.31 14.16
C GLU A 137 1.75 -0.40 13.37
N TYR A 138 2.77 -0.87 14.06
CA TYR A 138 3.88 -1.59 13.47
C TYR A 138 3.95 -2.99 14.06
N ASP A 139 4.14 -3.99 13.21
CA ASP A 139 4.28 -5.37 13.62
C ASP A 139 5.46 -6.02 12.89
N GLU A 140 6.28 -6.75 13.62
CA GLU A 140 7.41 -7.48 13.04
C GLU A 140 7.54 -8.84 13.74
N PHE A 141 7.69 -9.90 12.96
CA PHE A 141 7.79 -11.25 13.48
C PHE A 141 8.56 -12.16 12.53
N ILE A 142 8.95 -13.32 13.04
CA ILE A 142 9.60 -14.36 12.25
C ILE A 142 8.56 -15.34 11.72
#